data_f214c06a7b5b7de28a7d2335283ee786
#
_entry.id   f214c06a7b5b7de28a7d2335283ee786
#
_cell.length_a   1.000
_cell.length_b   1.000
_cell.length_c   1.000
_cell.angle_alpha   90.00
_cell.angle_beta   90.00
_cell.angle_gamma   90.00
#
_symmetry.space_group_name_H-M   'P 1'
#
loop_
_entity.id
_entity.type
_entity.pdbx_description
1 polymer ?
#
loop_
_entity_poly.entity_id
_entity_poly.type
_entity_poly.pdbx_seq_one_letter_code
_entity_poly.pdbx_strand_id
1 'polypeptide(L)'
;MMGSLLLLCLCSLAPVSVQSQPATKDATQAIAPSKQTAIAQAQNLAKAFKELGVDGSIIIYDKKRDRFYEHNPTRNTTVFYPASTFKILNALISLETGVVRDDLAVLTWDGVQREIPAWNRDTNLRQAFKDSTVWFYQVLARRNGHERMQKFVAQANYGNRQIGTPDRIDHFWLDGPLQITPRQEIEFLQRLERNDLPFSKRTIDLVKDIMIVEQTPDYILRGKTGWVTEVNPGVGWFVGYLEQNNNVYFFATNIAMSKMEDAPKRLELTRRTFKALGLL
;
A
#
# COMPACT_ATOMS: atom_id res chain seq x y z
N MET A 1 -6.05 -74.83 -60.32
CA MET A 1 -5.55 -75.14 -58.98
C MET A 1 -5.94 -74.03 -58.07
N MET A 2 -6.80 -74.29 -57.22
CA MET A 2 -7.30 -73.71 -56.01
C MET A 2 -7.09 -72.16 -55.82
N GLY A 3 -8.17 -71.44 -56.06
CA GLY A 3 -8.36 -70.05 -55.63
C GLY A 3 -9.02 -70.01 -54.28
N SER A 4 -8.50 -69.19 -53.39
CA SER A 4 -9.09 -68.95 -52.08
C SER A 4 -9.81 -67.62 -52.08
N LEU A 5 -11.09 -67.67 -51.85
CA LEU A 5 -12.04 -66.56 -51.80
C LEU A 5 -11.93 -65.95 -50.42
N LEU A 6 -11.54 -64.63 -50.36
CA LEU A 6 -11.51 -63.86 -49.09
C LEU A 6 -12.81 -63.06 -49.02
N LEU A 7 -13.60 -63.35 -48.02
CA LEU A 7 -14.86 -62.66 -47.68
C LEU A 7 -14.55 -61.38 -46.85
N LEU A 8 -14.81 -60.23 -47.40
CA LEU A 8 -14.73 -58.95 -46.68
C LEU A 8 -16.04 -58.70 -45.92
N CYS A 9 -15.95 -58.77 -44.60
CA CYS A 9 -17.02 -58.28 -43.72
C CYS A 9 -16.92 -56.76 -43.55
N LEU A 10 -17.86 -56.03 -44.10
CA LEU A 10 -18.04 -54.58 -43.88
C LEU A 10 -18.81 -54.40 -42.55
N CYS A 11 -18.12 -53.99 -41.47
CA CYS A 11 -18.76 -53.47 -40.28
C CYS A 11 -19.00 -51.96 -40.46
N SER A 12 -20.26 -51.59 -40.60
CA SER A 12 -20.71 -50.17 -40.55
C SER A 12 -20.64 -49.63 -39.11
N LEU A 13 -19.71 -48.70 -38.86
CA LEU A 13 -19.66 -47.91 -37.63
C LEU A 13 -20.60 -46.70 -37.79
N ALA A 14 -21.67 -46.67 -37.00
CA ALA A 14 -22.51 -45.50 -36.84
C ALA A 14 -21.76 -44.42 -36.02
N PRO A 15 -21.87 -43.13 -36.39
CA PRO A 15 -21.24 -42.07 -35.61
C PRO A 15 -22.02 -41.83 -34.28
N VAL A 16 -21.28 -41.93 -33.16
CA VAL A 16 -21.77 -41.53 -31.84
C VAL A 16 -21.73 -40.02 -31.80
N SER A 17 -22.88 -39.37 -31.78
CA SER A 17 -23.01 -37.92 -31.55
C SER A 17 -22.75 -37.63 -30.06
N VAL A 18 -21.59 -37.03 -29.77
CA VAL A 18 -21.29 -36.47 -28.44
C VAL A 18 -22.06 -35.17 -28.33
N GLN A 19 -23.16 -35.16 -27.59
CA GLN A 19 -23.84 -33.94 -27.16
C GLN A 19 -22.95 -33.23 -26.12
N SER A 20 -22.35 -32.12 -26.50
CA SER A 20 -21.71 -31.21 -25.57
C SER A 20 -22.77 -30.54 -24.68
N GLN A 21 -22.77 -30.89 -23.40
CA GLN A 21 -23.52 -30.13 -22.39
C GLN A 21 -22.97 -28.70 -22.30
N PRO A 22 -23.83 -27.65 -22.25
CA PRO A 22 -23.36 -26.30 -22.04
C PRO A 22 -22.78 -26.20 -20.61
N ALA A 23 -21.51 -25.74 -20.52
CA ALA A 23 -20.89 -25.39 -19.27
C ALA A 23 -21.69 -24.29 -18.60
N THR A 24 -22.31 -24.60 -17.47
CA THR A 24 -22.92 -23.62 -16.58
C THR A 24 -21.81 -22.70 -16.08
N LYS A 25 -21.72 -21.50 -16.61
CA LYS A 25 -20.95 -20.40 -16.04
C LYS A 25 -21.67 -19.95 -14.76
N ASP A 26 -21.25 -20.55 -13.66
CA ASP A 26 -21.59 -20.00 -12.33
C ASP A 26 -20.69 -18.78 -12.08
N ALA A 27 -20.98 -17.70 -12.82
CA ALA A 27 -20.45 -16.39 -12.52
C ALA A 27 -21.28 -15.84 -11.36
N THR A 28 -20.81 -16.05 -10.14
CA THR A 28 -21.34 -15.35 -8.97
C THR A 28 -21.08 -13.84 -9.21
N GLN A 29 -22.01 -13.19 -9.91
CA GLN A 29 -22.02 -11.74 -10.01
C GLN A 29 -22.12 -11.18 -8.59
N ALA A 30 -21.07 -10.49 -8.15
CA ALA A 30 -21.08 -9.75 -6.91
C ALA A 30 -22.21 -8.73 -7.00
N ILE A 31 -23.31 -8.99 -6.30
CA ILE A 31 -24.49 -8.10 -6.25
C ILE A 31 -23.99 -6.79 -5.64
N ALA A 32 -24.08 -5.69 -6.40
CA ALA A 32 -23.82 -4.36 -5.87
C ALA A 32 -24.72 -4.11 -4.64
N PRO A 33 -24.17 -3.63 -3.52
CA PRO A 33 -24.96 -3.43 -2.32
C PRO A 33 -26.08 -2.43 -2.57
N SER A 34 -27.20 -2.65 -1.90
CA SER A 34 -28.32 -1.72 -1.95
C SER A 34 -27.89 -0.32 -1.45
N LYS A 35 -28.55 0.74 -1.91
CA LYS A 35 -28.35 2.11 -1.40
C LYS A 35 -28.33 2.17 0.13
N GLN A 36 -29.17 1.38 0.77
CA GLN A 36 -29.32 1.28 2.21
C GLN A 36 -28.07 0.69 2.91
N THR A 37 -27.44 -0.34 2.30
CA THR A 37 -26.19 -0.93 2.79
C THR A 37 -25.01 0.05 2.66
N ALA A 38 -24.95 0.83 1.58
CA ALA A 38 -23.91 1.85 1.38
C ALA A 38 -24.02 3.00 2.41
N ILE A 39 -25.25 3.44 2.72
CA ILE A 39 -25.50 4.48 3.74
C ILE A 39 -25.12 3.97 5.12
N ALA A 40 -25.51 2.76 5.50
CA ALA A 40 -25.15 2.17 6.79
C ALA A 40 -23.63 2.03 6.98
N GLN A 41 -22.91 1.65 5.92
CA GLN A 41 -21.43 1.57 5.95
C GLN A 41 -20.80 2.96 6.14
N ALA A 42 -21.23 3.96 5.39
CA ALA A 42 -20.75 5.33 5.55
C ALA A 42 -20.99 5.87 6.97
N GLN A 43 -22.14 5.58 7.57
CA GLN A 43 -22.47 5.96 8.95
C GLN A 43 -21.58 5.26 9.97
N ASN A 44 -21.24 3.99 9.77
CA ASN A 44 -20.34 3.24 10.64
C ASN A 44 -18.90 3.81 10.59
N LEU A 45 -18.41 4.22 9.41
CA LEU A 45 -17.12 4.88 9.29
C LEU A 45 -17.10 6.23 10.02
N ALA A 46 -18.12 7.07 9.81
CA ALA A 46 -18.25 8.37 10.49
C ALA A 46 -18.30 8.24 12.02
N LYS A 47 -18.93 7.17 12.52
CA LYS A 47 -19.00 6.87 13.96
C LYS A 47 -17.62 6.71 14.58
N ALA A 48 -16.69 5.99 13.92
CA ALA A 48 -15.34 5.77 14.41
C ALA A 48 -14.57 7.10 14.60
N PHE A 49 -14.72 8.05 13.67
CA PHE A 49 -14.12 9.38 13.76
C PHE A 49 -14.69 10.17 14.95
N LYS A 50 -16.02 10.17 15.10
CA LYS A 50 -16.72 10.86 16.20
C LYS A 50 -16.30 10.31 17.57
N GLU A 51 -16.23 8.99 17.72
CA GLU A 51 -15.87 8.34 19.00
C GLU A 51 -14.42 8.61 19.41
N LEU A 52 -13.50 8.73 18.44
CA LEU A 52 -12.10 9.06 18.71
C LEU A 52 -11.86 10.57 18.82
N GLY A 53 -12.87 11.40 18.54
CA GLY A 53 -12.73 12.85 18.56
C GLY A 53 -11.65 13.35 17.59
N VAL A 54 -11.58 12.77 16.38
CA VAL A 54 -10.62 13.16 15.35
C VAL A 54 -11.33 13.66 14.10
N ASP A 55 -10.78 14.69 13.47
CA ASP A 55 -11.14 15.12 12.13
C ASP A 55 -10.19 14.48 11.11
N GLY A 56 -10.73 14.12 9.94
CA GLY A 56 -9.91 13.48 8.93
C GLY A 56 -10.70 12.72 7.86
N SER A 57 -10.00 11.79 7.23
CA SER A 57 -10.57 10.89 6.24
C SER A 57 -9.97 9.49 6.30
N ILE A 58 -10.70 8.54 5.77
CA ILE A 58 -10.19 7.22 5.44
C ILE A 58 -10.77 6.77 4.10
N ILE A 59 -9.94 6.13 3.30
CA ILE A 59 -10.34 5.44 2.08
C ILE A 59 -9.81 4.01 2.15
N ILE A 60 -10.68 3.04 1.85
CA ILE A 60 -10.35 1.61 1.77
C ILE A 60 -10.79 1.10 0.41
N TYR A 61 -9.91 0.40 -0.30
CA TYR A 61 -10.22 -0.29 -1.55
C TYR A 61 -10.19 -1.80 -1.34
N ASP A 62 -11.34 -2.44 -1.57
CA ASP A 62 -11.53 -3.90 -1.57
C ASP A 62 -11.20 -4.44 -2.97
N LYS A 63 -10.04 -5.09 -3.12
CA LYS A 63 -9.54 -5.58 -4.41
C LYS A 63 -10.47 -6.60 -5.05
N LYS A 64 -11.03 -7.53 -4.27
CA LYS A 64 -11.87 -8.61 -4.80
C LYS A 64 -13.24 -8.12 -5.26
N ARG A 65 -13.78 -7.08 -4.61
CA ARG A 65 -15.08 -6.50 -4.96
C ARG A 65 -14.98 -5.29 -5.86
N ASP A 66 -13.76 -4.85 -6.20
CA ASP A 66 -13.49 -3.60 -6.94
C ASP A 66 -14.28 -2.42 -6.38
N ARG A 67 -14.15 -2.18 -5.07
CA ARG A 67 -15.01 -1.23 -4.37
C ARG A 67 -14.25 -0.39 -3.36
N PHE A 68 -14.63 0.89 -3.30
CA PHE A 68 -14.17 1.82 -2.27
C PHE A 68 -15.17 1.94 -1.12
N TYR A 69 -14.65 2.06 0.10
CA TYR A 69 -15.33 2.49 1.30
C TYR A 69 -14.65 3.76 1.77
N GLU A 70 -15.41 4.83 1.97
CA GLU A 70 -14.83 6.15 2.20
C GLU A 70 -15.56 6.91 3.32
N HIS A 71 -14.77 7.60 4.15
CA HIS A 71 -15.22 8.72 4.97
C HIS A 71 -14.53 9.98 4.49
N ASN A 72 -15.25 11.11 4.37
CA ASN A 72 -14.79 12.39 3.87
C ASN A 72 -14.10 12.28 2.47
N PRO A 73 -14.87 11.99 1.40
CA PRO A 73 -14.32 11.83 0.05
C PRO A 73 -13.57 13.06 -0.47
N THR A 74 -13.97 14.27 -0.06
CA THR A 74 -13.28 15.51 -0.42
C THR A 74 -11.85 15.51 0.08
N ARG A 75 -11.62 15.14 1.35
CA ARG A 75 -10.29 15.03 1.92
C ARG A 75 -9.47 13.90 1.27
N ASN A 76 -10.11 12.82 0.83
CA ASN A 76 -9.44 11.72 0.14
C ASN A 76 -8.87 12.12 -1.24
N THR A 77 -9.31 13.25 -1.79
CA THR A 77 -8.80 13.82 -3.05
C THR A 77 -8.01 15.13 -2.84
N THR A 78 -7.87 15.57 -1.60
CA THR A 78 -7.03 16.71 -1.24
C THR A 78 -5.55 16.28 -1.17
N VAL A 79 -4.65 17.15 -1.62
CA VAL A 79 -3.20 16.91 -1.58
C VAL A 79 -2.61 17.28 -0.23
N PHE A 80 -1.64 16.49 0.22
CA PHE A 80 -0.88 16.69 1.45
C PHE A 80 0.59 16.33 1.23
N TYR A 81 1.48 16.82 2.07
CA TYR A 81 2.85 16.27 2.15
C TYR A 81 2.79 14.80 2.57
N PRO A 82 3.52 13.91 1.89
CA PRO A 82 3.54 12.49 2.26
C PRO A 82 4.25 12.22 3.59
N ALA A 83 5.17 13.09 3.99
CA ALA A 83 6.01 12.88 5.15
C ALA A 83 6.61 11.45 5.15
N SER A 84 6.48 10.71 6.25
CA SER A 84 7.10 9.39 6.37
C SER A 84 6.42 8.28 5.55
N THR A 85 5.30 8.51 4.86
CA THR A 85 4.74 7.51 3.92
C THR A 85 5.65 7.35 2.70
N PHE A 86 6.34 8.42 2.29
CA PHE A 86 7.35 8.37 1.23
C PHE A 86 8.51 7.39 1.51
N LYS A 87 8.74 7.00 2.76
CA LYS A 87 9.78 6.02 3.11
C LYS A 87 9.60 4.67 2.43
N ILE A 88 8.37 4.32 2.02
CA ILE A 88 8.11 3.11 1.23
C ILE A 88 8.84 3.23 -0.12
N LEU A 89 8.62 4.31 -0.85
CA LEU A 89 9.26 4.53 -2.15
C LEU A 89 10.77 4.79 -2.02
N ASN A 90 11.21 5.53 -1.00
CA ASN A 90 12.64 5.76 -0.75
C ASN A 90 13.40 4.45 -0.46
N ALA A 91 12.79 3.53 0.30
CA ALA A 91 13.36 2.20 0.55
C ALA A 91 13.48 1.39 -0.75
N LEU A 92 12.43 1.38 -1.59
CA LEU A 92 12.46 0.73 -2.91
C LEU A 92 13.61 1.28 -3.77
N ILE A 93 13.72 2.60 -3.88
CA ILE A 93 14.78 3.26 -4.67
C ILE A 93 16.17 2.89 -4.12
N SER A 94 16.34 2.96 -2.81
CA SER A 94 17.66 2.77 -2.18
C SER A 94 18.15 1.32 -2.24
N LEU A 95 17.26 0.34 -2.19
CA LEU A 95 17.58 -1.07 -2.41
C LEU A 95 17.87 -1.36 -3.89
N GLU A 96 17.06 -0.82 -4.80
CA GLU A 96 17.21 -1.05 -6.24
C GLU A 96 18.50 -0.45 -6.79
N THR A 97 18.88 0.72 -6.29
CA THR A 97 20.13 1.40 -6.71
C THR A 97 21.38 0.88 -6.01
N GLY A 98 21.24 -0.02 -5.04
CA GLY A 98 22.35 -0.55 -4.25
C GLY A 98 22.94 0.45 -3.23
N VAL A 99 22.25 1.56 -2.96
CA VAL A 99 22.65 2.53 -1.91
C VAL A 99 22.65 1.87 -0.54
N VAL A 100 21.72 0.94 -0.33
CA VAL A 100 21.79 -0.08 0.74
C VAL A 100 21.70 -1.46 0.10
N ARG A 101 22.59 -2.38 0.51
CA ARG A 101 22.66 -3.73 -0.04
C ARG A 101 21.43 -4.57 0.27
N ASP A 102 20.94 -4.44 1.49
CA ASP A 102 19.80 -5.16 2.06
C ASP A 102 19.16 -4.36 3.21
N ASP A 103 18.14 -4.91 3.82
CA ASP A 103 17.40 -4.26 4.91
C ASP A 103 18.13 -4.32 6.26
N LEU A 104 19.22 -5.10 6.38
CA LEU A 104 20.04 -5.26 7.58
C LEU A 104 21.32 -4.44 7.54
N ALA A 105 21.69 -3.84 6.39
CA ALA A 105 22.88 -2.99 6.26
C ALA A 105 22.76 -1.76 7.19
N VAL A 106 23.70 -1.67 8.14
CA VAL A 106 23.73 -0.63 9.17
C VAL A 106 24.32 0.67 8.64
N LEU A 107 23.70 1.80 8.95
CA LEU A 107 24.30 3.13 8.87
C LEU A 107 24.64 3.61 10.27
N THR A 108 25.86 4.13 10.42
CA THR A 108 26.32 4.73 11.67
C THR A 108 25.58 6.03 11.92
N TRP A 109 25.14 6.22 13.16
CA TRP A 109 24.51 7.45 13.64
C TRP A 109 25.50 8.62 13.59
N ASP A 110 25.00 9.77 13.23
CA ASP A 110 25.79 11.00 13.06
C ASP A 110 26.14 11.73 14.38
N GLY A 111 25.78 11.15 15.54
CA GLY A 111 26.02 11.73 16.86
C GLY A 111 25.08 12.87 17.26
N VAL A 112 24.18 13.29 16.37
CA VAL A 112 23.24 14.39 16.63
C VAL A 112 22.08 13.90 17.48
N GLN A 113 21.94 14.47 18.68
CA GLN A 113 20.82 14.16 19.59
C GLN A 113 19.51 14.75 19.05
N ARG A 114 18.54 13.86 18.85
CA ARG A 114 17.18 14.20 18.39
C ARG A 114 16.16 13.88 19.49
N GLU A 115 15.01 14.53 19.46
CA GLU A 115 13.94 14.39 20.45
C GLU A 115 13.40 12.96 20.57
N ILE A 116 13.43 12.18 19.48
CA ILE A 116 12.99 10.78 19.47
C ILE A 116 14.17 9.88 19.83
N PRO A 117 14.21 9.28 21.04
CA PRO A 117 15.37 8.50 21.51
C PRO A 117 15.74 7.33 20.59
N ALA A 118 14.77 6.69 19.94
CA ALA A 118 14.99 5.60 19.01
C ALA A 118 15.83 6.00 17.77
N TRP A 119 15.97 7.29 17.48
CA TRP A 119 16.74 7.81 16.37
C TRP A 119 18.21 8.05 16.69
N ASN A 120 18.59 8.00 17.98
CA ASN A 120 19.93 8.35 18.47
C ASN A 120 20.81 7.11 18.61
N ARG A 121 20.93 6.34 17.53
CA ARG A 121 21.74 5.10 17.48
C ARG A 121 22.02 4.67 16.05
N ASP A 122 23.01 3.82 15.89
CA ASP A 122 23.22 3.06 14.66
C ASP A 122 21.97 2.26 14.31
N THR A 123 21.61 2.23 13.04
CA THR A 123 20.37 1.56 12.63
C THR A 123 20.47 1.02 11.19
N ASN A 124 19.64 0.03 10.87
CA ASN A 124 19.50 -0.52 9.54
C ASN A 124 18.14 -0.11 8.92
N LEU A 125 17.92 -0.45 7.65
CA LEU A 125 16.73 -0.06 6.91
C LEU A 125 15.44 -0.58 7.58
N ARG A 126 15.41 -1.84 8.05
CA ARG A 126 14.26 -2.46 8.72
C ARG A 126 13.89 -1.70 9.99
N GLN A 127 14.87 -1.44 10.84
CA GLN A 127 14.63 -0.73 12.10
C GLN A 127 14.28 0.75 11.86
N ALA A 128 14.99 1.41 10.94
CA ALA A 128 14.72 2.79 10.56
C ALA A 128 13.31 2.98 9.95
N PHE A 129 12.81 1.98 9.23
CA PHE A 129 11.43 1.98 8.71
C PHE A 129 10.41 1.91 9.85
N LYS A 130 10.61 0.97 10.79
CA LYS A 130 9.78 0.76 11.98
C LYS A 130 9.74 2.01 12.86
N ASP A 131 10.90 2.57 13.20
CA ASP A 131 11.05 3.75 14.06
C ASP A 131 10.76 5.06 13.30
N SER A 132 10.54 4.98 12.00
CA SER A 132 10.34 6.14 11.12
C SER A 132 11.50 7.15 11.15
N THR A 133 12.75 6.67 11.28
CA THR A 133 13.97 7.46 11.47
C THR A 133 14.22 8.40 10.30
N VAL A 134 14.05 9.70 10.50
CA VAL A 134 14.14 10.68 9.41
C VAL A 134 15.55 10.80 8.87
N TRP A 135 16.57 10.97 9.73
CA TRP A 135 17.94 11.16 9.28
C TRP A 135 18.46 10.01 8.41
N PHE A 136 18.07 8.76 8.71
CA PHE A 136 18.46 7.60 7.93
C PHE A 136 18.00 7.75 6.46
N TYR A 137 16.73 8.09 6.24
CA TYR A 137 16.17 8.27 4.91
C TYR A 137 16.68 9.52 4.19
N GLN A 138 17.07 10.55 4.94
CA GLN A 138 17.77 11.71 4.40
C GLN A 138 19.14 11.33 3.85
N VAL A 139 19.92 10.49 4.58
CA VAL A 139 21.18 9.93 4.09
C VAL A 139 20.96 9.10 2.83
N LEU A 140 19.94 8.25 2.80
CA LEU A 140 19.62 7.45 1.60
C LEU A 140 19.29 8.34 0.40
N ALA A 141 18.49 9.39 0.59
CA ALA A 141 18.11 10.31 -0.48
C ALA A 141 19.35 11.05 -1.05
N ARG A 142 20.23 11.56 -0.18
CA ARG A 142 21.50 12.17 -0.60
C ARG A 142 22.40 11.21 -1.38
N ARG A 143 22.51 9.94 -0.92
CA ARG A 143 23.30 8.90 -1.61
C ARG A 143 22.71 8.46 -2.95
N ASN A 144 21.39 8.46 -3.07
CA ASN A 144 20.71 8.23 -4.35
C ASN A 144 20.97 9.37 -5.34
N GLY A 145 20.98 10.59 -4.85
CA GLY A 145 21.12 11.80 -5.67
C GLY A 145 19.85 12.17 -6.41
N HIS A 146 19.80 13.42 -6.89
CA HIS A 146 18.62 14.02 -7.47
C HIS A 146 18.11 13.29 -8.72
N GLU A 147 18.97 12.98 -9.66
CA GLU A 147 18.59 12.38 -10.95
C GLU A 147 17.91 11.01 -10.77
N ARG A 148 18.50 10.11 -9.94
CA ARG A 148 17.91 8.78 -9.69
C ARG A 148 16.59 8.92 -8.94
N MET A 149 16.53 9.79 -7.93
CA MET A 149 15.32 10.03 -7.15
C MET A 149 14.20 10.56 -8.06
N GLN A 150 14.46 11.57 -8.89
CA GLN A 150 13.50 12.13 -9.86
C GLN A 150 13.01 11.07 -10.84
N LYS A 151 13.92 10.27 -11.39
CA LYS A 151 13.59 9.18 -12.33
C LYS A 151 12.60 8.19 -11.70
N PHE A 152 12.92 7.66 -10.52
CA PHE A 152 12.07 6.64 -9.89
C PHE A 152 10.77 7.19 -9.34
N VAL A 153 10.74 8.40 -8.79
CA VAL A 153 9.50 9.06 -8.37
C VAL A 153 8.55 9.25 -9.56
N ALA A 154 9.09 9.66 -10.72
CA ALA A 154 8.31 9.80 -11.95
C ALA A 154 7.81 8.44 -12.48
N GLN A 155 8.66 7.41 -12.54
CA GLN A 155 8.30 6.07 -13.02
C GLN A 155 7.30 5.36 -12.08
N ALA A 156 7.42 5.57 -10.77
CA ALA A 156 6.46 5.10 -9.79
C ALA A 156 5.12 5.86 -9.86
N ASN A 157 5.06 6.96 -10.60
CA ASN A 157 3.90 7.86 -10.66
C ASN A 157 3.42 8.28 -9.26
N TYR A 158 4.36 8.62 -8.36
CA TYR A 158 4.06 8.91 -6.96
C TYR A 158 3.66 10.38 -6.78
N GLY A 159 2.45 10.61 -6.31
CA GLY A 159 1.90 11.94 -6.07
C GLY A 159 1.99 12.87 -7.27
N ASN A 160 2.34 14.12 -7.05
CA ASN A 160 2.56 15.11 -8.11
C ASN A 160 3.93 14.98 -8.83
N ARG A 161 4.81 14.06 -8.40
CA ARG A 161 6.13 13.77 -8.96
C ARG A 161 7.15 14.92 -8.87
N GLN A 162 6.90 15.91 -8.04
CA GLN A 162 7.77 17.08 -7.86
C GLN A 162 8.76 16.82 -6.72
N ILE A 163 10.06 16.81 -7.00
CA ILE A 163 11.08 16.64 -5.95
C ILE A 163 11.94 17.90 -5.70
N GLY A 164 11.62 19.01 -6.38
CA GLY A 164 12.33 20.27 -6.21
C GLY A 164 13.75 20.25 -6.75
N THR A 165 14.62 21.01 -6.11
CA THR A 165 16.00 21.23 -6.51
C THR A 165 17.00 20.27 -5.82
N PRO A 166 18.19 20.02 -6.38
CA PRO A 166 19.17 19.09 -5.83
C PRO A 166 19.61 19.38 -4.39
N ASP A 167 19.67 20.64 -3.99
CA ASP A 167 20.05 21.09 -2.64
C ASP A 167 19.02 20.72 -1.56
N ARG A 168 17.76 20.42 -1.97
CA ARG A 168 16.67 20.01 -1.09
C ARG A 168 16.32 18.51 -1.21
N ILE A 169 17.22 17.70 -1.75
CA ILE A 169 16.96 16.27 -2.07
C ILE A 169 16.57 15.43 -0.84
N ASP A 170 16.89 15.85 0.34
CA ASP A 170 16.61 15.14 1.59
C ASP A 170 15.43 15.73 2.40
N HIS A 171 14.71 16.69 1.81
CA HIS A 171 13.56 17.37 2.43
C HIS A 171 12.27 17.37 1.61
N PHE A 172 12.33 17.12 0.30
CA PHE A 172 11.23 17.36 -0.64
C PHE A 172 9.91 16.64 -0.29
N TRP A 173 9.96 15.57 0.52
CA TRP A 173 8.79 14.83 0.99
C TRP A 173 8.30 15.27 2.38
N LEU A 174 9.03 16.13 3.08
CA LEU A 174 8.71 16.64 4.42
C LEU A 174 8.01 17.98 4.33
N ASP A 175 8.69 18.95 3.73
CA ASP A 175 8.30 20.37 3.64
C ASP A 175 8.51 20.94 2.23
N GLY A 176 8.77 20.08 1.24
CA GLY A 176 9.08 20.47 -0.14
C GLY A 176 7.88 20.34 -1.08
N PRO A 177 8.13 20.29 -2.41
CA PRO A 177 7.06 20.34 -3.41
C PRO A 177 6.31 19.02 -3.61
N LEU A 178 6.80 17.88 -3.06
CA LEU A 178 6.12 16.60 -3.24
C LEU A 178 4.82 16.56 -2.43
N GLN A 179 3.73 16.29 -3.13
CA GLN A 179 2.40 16.16 -2.54
C GLN A 179 1.68 14.93 -3.09
N ILE A 180 0.80 14.36 -2.28
CA ILE A 180 0.02 13.16 -2.62
C ILE A 180 -1.36 13.21 -1.98
N THR A 181 -2.37 12.63 -2.62
CA THR A 181 -3.69 12.44 -2.04
C THR A 181 -3.82 11.06 -1.40
N PRO A 182 -4.74 10.85 -0.43
CA PRO A 182 -5.06 9.51 0.08
C PRO A 182 -5.41 8.50 -1.04
N ARG A 183 -6.10 8.94 -2.09
CA ARG A 183 -6.44 8.11 -3.24
C ARG A 183 -5.20 7.68 -4.03
N GLN A 184 -4.26 8.58 -4.27
CA GLN A 184 -2.99 8.25 -4.94
C GLN A 184 -2.10 7.32 -4.11
N GLU A 185 -2.16 7.39 -2.77
CA GLU A 185 -1.50 6.40 -1.91
C GLU A 185 -2.06 4.99 -2.15
N ILE A 186 -3.39 4.84 -2.31
CA ILE A 186 -4.02 3.57 -2.67
C ILE A 186 -3.51 3.07 -4.03
N GLU A 187 -3.46 3.93 -5.05
CA GLU A 187 -2.99 3.58 -6.40
C GLU A 187 -1.52 3.09 -6.38
N PHE A 188 -0.66 3.77 -5.63
CA PHE A 188 0.73 3.38 -5.44
C PHE A 188 0.84 2.02 -4.73
N LEU A 189 0.09 1.81 -3.65
CA LEU A 189 0.09 0.56 -2.87
C LEU A 189 -0.45 -0.63 -3.69
N GLN A 190 -1.45 -0.42 -4.53
CA GLN A 190 -1.94 -1.44 -5.46
C GLN A 190 -0.86 -1.89 -6.45
N ARG A 191 -0.09 -0.94 -6.99
CA ARG A 191 1.03 -1.25 -7.88
C ARG A 191 2.16 -1.97 -7.14
N LEU A 192 2.46 -1.58 -5.91
CA LEU A 192 3.41 -2.27 -5.05
C LEU A 192 2.99 -3.72 -4.80
N GLU A 193 1.73 -3.94 -4.43
CA GLU A 193 1.19 -5.27 -4.14
C GLU A 193 1.25 -6.20 -5.36
N ARG A 194 0.91 -5.68 -6.56
CA ARG A 194 0.94 -6.46 -7.82
C ARG A 194 2.34 -6.63 -8.41
N ASN A 195 3.40 -6.08 -7.80
CA ASN A 195 4.75 -6.00 -8.36
C ASN A 195 4.80 -5.22 -9.69
N ASP A 196 3.97 -4.20 -9.83
CA ASP A 196 3.82 -3.35 -11.02
C ASP A 196 4.47 -1.96 -10.79
N LEU A 197 5.62 -1.95 -10.12
CA LEU A 197 6.50 -0.80 -9.95
C LEU A 197 7.84 -1.08 -10.63
N PRO A 198 8.61 -0.05 -11.02
CA PRO A 198 9.87 -0.20 -11.77
C PRO A 198 11.03 -0.68 -10.90
N PHE A 199 10.81 -1.74 -10.13
CA PHE A 199 11.79 -2.32 -9.21
C PHE A 199 11.85 -3.85 -9.37
N SER A 200 12.99 -4.42 -9.07
CA SER A 200 13.16 -5.88 -9.06
C SER A 200 12.24 -6.56 -8.04
N LYS A 201 11.86 -7.79 -8.32
CA LYS A 201 11.04 -8.60 -7.39
C LYS A 201 11.67 -8.69 -6.00
N ARG A 202 13.00 -8.84 -5.94
CA ARG A 202 13.76 -8.87 -4.67
C ARG A 202 13.55 -7.58 -3.87
N THR A 203 13.67 -6.43 -4.51
CA THR A 203 13.48 -5.12 -3.87
C THR A 203 12.05 -4.96 -3.35
N ILE A 204 11.07 -5.31 -4.18
CA ILE A 204 9.65 -5.23 -3.80
C ILE A 204 9.34 -6.15 -2.62
N ASP A 205 9.79 -7.41 -2.65
CA ASP A 205 9.55 -8.38 -1.59
C ASP A 205 10.16 -7.93 -0.26
N LEU A 206 11.39 -7.41 -0.27
CA LEU A 206 12.03 -6.86 0.94
C LEU A 206 11.24 -5.68 1.52
N VAL A 207 10.77 -4.76 0.68
CA VAL A 207 10.00 -3.61 1.17
C VAL A 207 8.64 -4.05 1.69
N LYS A 208 7.95 -4.98 1.03
CA LYS A 208 6.71 -5.57 1.56
C LYS A 208 6.94 -6.23 2.92
N ASP A 209 8.08 -6.89 3.12
CA ASP A 209 8.41 -7.54 4.38
C ASP A 209 8.67 -6.53 5.51
N ILE A 210 9.46 -5.48 5.26
CA ILE A 210 9.68 -4.44 6.27
C ILE A 210 8.44 -3.60 6.59
N MET A 211 7.41 -3.61 5.72
CA MET A 211 6.12 -2.97 5.95
C MET A 211 5.22 -3.75 6.91
N ILE A 212 5.55 -4.98 7.30
CA ILE A 212 4.71 -5.76 8.23
C ILE A 212 4.62 -5.04 9.56
N VAL A 213 3.39 -4.61 9.92
CA VAL A 213 3.03 -4.01 11.20
C VAL A 213 2.57 -5.09 12.16
N GLU A 214 1.81 -6.05 11.65
CA GLU A 214 1.26 -7.17 12.41
C GLU A 214 1.02 -8.36 11.48
N GLN A 215 1.30 -9.56 11.98
CA GLN A 215 1.04 -10.80 11.29
C GLN A 215 0.45 -11.81 12.27
N THR A 216 -0.66 -12.41 11.89
CA THR A 216 -1.36 -13.48 12.62
C THR A 216 -1.63 -14.64 11.66
N PRO A 217 -2.15 -15.79 12.13
CA PRO A 217 -2.60 -16.84 11.23
C PRO A 217 -3.73 -16.41 10.27
N ASP A 218 -4.52 -15.39 10.65
CA ASP A 218 -5.72 -14.98 9.92
C ASP A 218 -5.48 -13.81 8.96
N TYR A 219 -4.44 -12.98 9.21
CA TYR A 219 -4.16 -11.81 8.37
C TYR A 219 -2.71 -11.31 8.48
N ILE A 220 -2.32 -10.51 7.50
CA ILE A 220 -1.10 -9.71 7.52
C ILE A 220 -1.49 -8.25 7.30
N LEU A 221 -1.14 -7.38 8.25
CA LEU A 221 -1.28 -5.93 8.13
C LEU A 221 0.07 -5.32 7.80
N ARG A 222 0.17 -4.68 6.63
CA ARG A 222 1.34 -3.93 6.20
C ARG A 222 1.03 -2.46 6.17
N GLY A 223 1.99 -1.62 6.57
CA GLY A 223 1.73 -0.19 6.54
C GLY A 223 2.90 0.69 6.94
N LYS A 224 2.68 1.98 6.77
CA LYS A 224 3.59 3.05 7.19
C LYS A 224 2.82 4.22 7.73
N THR A 225 3.27 4.72 8.87
CA THR A 225 2.77 5.96 9.45
C THR A 225 3.54 7.18 8.92
N GLY A 226 2.89 8.34 8.91
CA GLY A 226 3.50 9.63 8.64
C GLY A 226 2.96 10.71 9.59
N TRP A 227 3.73 11.77 9.76
CA TRP A 227 3.29 12.98 10.45
C TRP A 227 3.90 14.20 9.78
N VAL A 228 3.04 15.10 9.32
CA VAL A 228 3.38 16.41 8.78
C VAL A 228 3.22 17.42 9.92
N THR A 229 4.27 18.15 10.23
CA THR A 229 4.33 19.15 11.31
C THR A 229 4.33 20.59 10.79
N GLU A 230 4.59 20.76 9.51
CA GLU A 230 4.79 22.05 8.83
C GLU A 230 3.49 22.78 8.49
N VAL A 231 2.34 22.20 8.85
CA VAL A 231 1.00 22.78 8.66
C VAL A 231 0.22 22.77 9.99
N ASN A 232 -0.76 23.63 10.14
CA ASN A 232 -1.59 23.69 11.34
C ASN A 232 -3.09 23.61 10.96
N PRO A 233 -3.86 22.59 11.40
CA PRO A 233 -3.37 21.44 12.16
C PRO A 233 -2.42 20.57 11.32
N GLY A 234 -1.47 19.91 11.98
CA GLY A 234 -0.61 18.90 11.36
C GLY A 234 -1.41 17.73 10.79
N VAL A 235 -0.76 16.88 9.99
CA VAL A 235 -1.43 15.76 9.31
C VAL A 235 -0.82 14.43 9.72
N GLY A 236 -1.63 13.56 10.29
CA GLY A 236 -1.25 12.19 10.63
C GLY A 236 -1.68 11.20 9.55
N TRP A 237 -0.73 10.39 9.04
CA TRP A 237 -0.96 9.35 8.05
C TRP A 237 -0.83 7.95 8.65
N PHE A 238 -1.65 7.02 8.16
CA PHE A 238 -1.38 5.59 8.19
C PHE A 238 -1.87 4.99 6.89
N VAL A 239 -0.96 4.48 6.07
CA VAL A 239 -1.24 3.93 4.74
C VAL A 239 -0.70 2.51 4.64
N GLY A 240 -1.38 1.66 3.86
CA GLY A 240 -0.96 0.27 3.74
C GLY A 240 -2.02 -0.64 3.16
N TYR A 241 -1.92 -1.92 3.47
CA TYR A 241 -2.91 -2.92 3.08
C TYR A 241 -3.00 -4.07 4.08
N LEU A 242 -4.21 -4.64 4.16
CA LEU A 242 -4.56 -5.82 4.93
C LEU A 242 -4.77 -6.99 3.97
N GLU A 243 -4.00 -8.06 4.15
CA GLU A 243 -4.17 -9.34 3.46
C GLU A 243 -4.98 -10.27 4.36
N GLN A 244 -6.19 -10.63 3.95
CA GLN A 244 -7.09 -11.48 4.73
C GLN A 244 -8.10 -12.21 3.83
N ASN A 245 -8.44 -13.46 4.14
CA ASN A 245 -9.49 -14.24 3.45
C ASN A 245 -9.30 -14.30 1.92
N ASN A 246 -8.06 -14.49 1.46
CA ASN A 246 -7.69 -14.48 0.04
C ASN A 246 -8.13 -13.21 -0.69
N ASN A 247 -8.03 -12.06 -0.01
CA ASN A 247 -8.32 -10.73 -0.51
C ASN A 247 -7.30 -9.72 0.03
N VAL A 248 -7.22 -8.56 -0.59
CA VAL A 248 -6.37 -7.43 -0.16
C VAL A 248 -7.24 -6.19 -0.05
N TYR A 249 -7.11 -5.51 1.09
CA TYR A 249 -7.79 -4.25 1.40
C TYR A 249 -6.75 -3.16 1.57
N PHE A 250 -6.61 -2.29 0.57
CA PHE A 250 -5.71 -1.14 0.64
C PHE A 250 -6.37 -0.03 1.43
N PHE A 251 -5.60 0.69 2.23
CA PHE A 251 -6.14 1.79 3.02
C PHE A 251 -5.20 3.00 3.07
N ALA A 252 -5.81 4.18 3.18
CA ALA A 252 -5.14 5.42 3.51
C ALA A 252 -5.98 6.19 4.52
N THR A 253 -5.50 6.26 5.75
CA THR A 253 -6.03 7.08 6.84
C THR A 253 -5.25 8.37 6.91
N ASN A 254 -5.95 9.52 6.92
CA ASN A 254 -5.39 10.85 6.99
C ASN A 254 -6.19 11.67 8.01
N ILE A 255 -5.56 12.05 9.12
CA ILE A 255 -6.24 12.78 10.21
C ILE A 255 -5.56 14.10 10.51
N ALA A 256 -6.31 15.08 11.01
CA ALA A 256 -5.74 16.24 11.67
C ALA A 256 -5.02 15.77 12.95
N MET A 257 -3.74 16.13 13.09
CA MET A 257 -2.89 15.67 14.19
C MET A 257 -1.91 16.78 14.60
N SER A 258 -2.25 17.52 15.66
CA SER A 258 -1.45 18.66 16.11
C SER A 258 -0.37 18.30 17.13
N LYS A 259 -0.44 17.11 17.73
CA LYS A 259 0.48 16.68 18.78
C LYS A 259 0.75 15.18 18.73
N MET A 260 1.89 14.75 19.30
CA MET A 260 2.35 13.36 19.26
C MET A 260 1.40 12.40 20.00
N GLU A 261 0.70 12.85 21.03
CA GLU A 261 -0.26 12.05 21.80
C GLU A 261 -1.45 11.58 20.93
N ASP A 262 -1.72 12.24 19.82
CA ASP A 262 -2.75 11.82 18.85
C ASP A 262 -2.24 10.71 17.89
N ALA A 263 -0.94 10.45 17.89
CA ALA A 263 -0.34 9.48 16.96
C ALA A 263 -0.97 8.08 16.97
N PRO A 264 -1.35 7.49 18.12
CA PRO A 264 -2.02 6.19 18.16
C PRO A 264 -3.39 6.17 17.46
N LYS A 265 -4.08 7.31 17.41
CA LYS A 265 -5.42 7.42 16.83
C LYS A 265 -5.47 7.04 15.35
N ARG A 266 -4.36 7.20 14.59
CA ARG A 266 -4.26 6.80 13.19
C ARG A 266 -4.49 5.29 13.00
N LEU A 267 -3.82 4.47 13.82
CA LEU A 267 -3.93 3.02 13.80
C LEU A 267 -5.26 2.56 14.37
N GLU A 268 -5.66 3.13 15.50
CA GLU A 268 -6.91 2.80 16.17
C GLU A 268 -8.12 3.05 15.26
N LEU A 269 -8.16 4.21 14.59
CA LEU A 269 -9.20 4.56 13.64
C LEU A 269 -9.26 3.54 12.48
N THR A 270 -8.11 3.21 11.91
CA THR A 270 -8.01 2.22 10.82
C THR A 270 -8.55 0.86 11.28
N ARG A 271 -8.17 0.39 12.48
CA ARG A 271 -8.64 -0.88 13.04
C ARG A 271 -10.15 -0.88 13.31
N ARG A 272 -10.68 0.20 13.89
CA ARG A 272 -12.15 0.36 14.09
C ARG A 272 -12.89 0.33 12.77
N THR A 273 -12.34 0.96 11.74
CA THR A 273 -12.91 0.95 10.40
C THR A 273 -12.92 -0.46 9.80
N PHE A 274 -11.82 -1.22 9.93
CA PHE A 274 -11.79 -2.62 9.49
C PHE A 274 -12.82 -3.47 10.24
N LYS A 275 -12.94 -3.35 11.56
CA LYS A 275 -13.98 -4.05 12.35
C LYS A 275 -15.39 -3.68 11.91
N ALA A 276 -15.65 -2.40 11.62
CA ALA A 276 -16.95 -1.94 11.12
C ALA A 276 -17.31 -2.52 9.74
N LEU A 277 -16.30 -2.96 8.97
CA LEU A 277 -16.45 -3.65 7.68
C LEU A 277 -16.48 -5.17 7.82
N GLY A 278 -16.40 -5.71 9.05
CA GLY A 278 -16.33 -7.15 9.31
C GLY A 278 -14.97 -7.77 8.97
N LEU A 279 -13.91 -6.94 8.98
CA LEU A 279 -12.51 -7.33 8.83
C LEU A 279 -11.82 -7.17 10.21
N LEU A 280 -10.98 -8.11 10.65
CA LEU A 280 -10.32 -8.13 11.98
C LEU A 280 -11.26 -8.45 13.15
#